data_f11a7ce5f85d1f5e41bcff48f5cf42a2
#
_entry.id   f11a7ce5f85d1f5e41bcff48f5cf42a2
#
_cell.length_a   1.000
_cell.length_b   1.000
_cell.length_c   1.000
_cell.angle_alpha   90.00
_cell.angle_beta   90.00
_cell.angle_gamma   90.00
#
_symmetry.space_group_name_H-M   'P 1'
#
loop_
_entity.id
_entity.type
_entity.pdbx_description
1 polymer ?
#
loop_
_entity_poly.entity_id
_entity_poly.type
_entity_poly.pdbx_seq_one_letter_code
_entity_poly.pdbx_strand_id
1 'polypeptide(L)'
;VLLAANSGCWTLRASPREMPEEKLSLAAQGLAKILELDEAALLEKFSQRRSNDCLLRYRVDRSMADRVRDFCEENSITGIRINQDSRRWYPQGEFLASVLGFTNVDNAGVSGLELEYDDLLTGENGVVLTAVNAWGYTLEQSYETERFPTEGDGLRLTTDTNIQHYLENALGYAVQEHHVAARAVGIVMDVNTGAVLAMST
;
A
#
# COMPACT_ATOMS: atom_id res chain seq x y z
N VAL A 1 -11.48 12.95 13.92
CA VAL A 1 -10.58 11.79 14.01
C VAL A 1 -10.24 11.35 12.60
N LEU A 2 -8.97 10.95 12.36
CA LEU A 2 -8.53 10.40 11.10
C LEU A 2 -8.94 8.92 11.03
N LEU A 3 -9.70 8.55 10.00
CA LEU A 3 -10.24 7.21 9.82
C LEU A 3 -9.45 6.42 8.77
N ALA A 4 -9.05 7.07 7.69
CA ALA A 4 -8.22 6.50 6.66
C ALA A 4 -7.27 7.55 6.09
N ALA A 5 -6.05 7.17 5.74
CA ALA A 5 -5.07 8.03 5.11
C ALA A 5 -4.13 7.22 4.22
N ASN A 6 -3.51 7.89 3.26
CA ASN A 6 -2.43 7.29 2.50
C ASN A 6 -1.13 7.40 3.29
N SER A 7 -0.41 6.30 3.40
CA SER A 7 0.91 6.22 4.03
C SER A 7 1.93 5.83 2.98
N GLY A 8 3.02 6.61 2.89
CA GLY A 8 4.12 6.30 1.99
C GLY A 8 4.78 4.96 2.35
N CYS A 9 5.04 4.17 1.35
CA CYS A 9 5.78 2.91 1.44
C CYS A 9 6.69 2.75 0.22
N TRP A 10 7.39 1.65 0.10
CA TRP A 10 8.29 1.40 -1.02
C TRP A 10 8.07 0.00 -1.56
N THR A 11 8.06 -0.13 -2.87
CA THR A 11 8.03 -1.42 -3.58
C THR A 11 9.41 -1.72 -4.13
N LEU A 12 9.94 -2.89 -3.75
CA LEU A 12 11.28 -3.33 -4.11
C LEU A 12 11.21 -4.25 -5.32
N ARG A 13 11.94 -3.91 -6.36
CA ARG A 13 12.04 -4.68 -7.61
C ARG A 13 13.51 -4.91 -7.95
N ALA A 14 13.77 -5.96 -8.69
CA ALA A 14 15.11 -6.27 -9.17
C ALA A 14 15.12 -6.45 -10.68
N SER A 15 16.19 -5.98 -11.30
CA SER A 15 16.54 -6.27 -12.70
C SER A 15 17.74 -7.22 -12.72
N PRO A 16 17.53 -8.55 -12.79
CA PRO A 16 18.62 -9.51 -12.79
C PRO A 16 19.63 -9.31 -13.93
N ARG A 17 19.17 -8.72 -15.03
CA ARG A 17 20.01 -8.41 -16.18
C ARG A 17 21.08 -7.36 -15.88
N GLU A 18 20.77 -6.40 -15.00
CA GLU A 18 21.66 -5.30 -14.63
C GLU A 18 22.59 -5.65 -13.48
N MET A 19 22.38 -6.81 -12.82
CA MET A 19 23.22 -7.27 -11.73
C MET A 19 24.52 -7.90 -12.25
N PRO A 20 25.68 -7.59 -11.63
CA PRO A 20 26.92 -8.31 -11.90
C PRO A 20 26.81 -9.80 -11.52
N GLU A 21 27.25 -10.71 -12.38
CA GLU A 21 27.13 -12.16 -12.15
C GLU A 21 27.82 -12.62 -10.85
N GLU A 22 28.99 -12.08 -10.59
CA GLU A 22 29.78 -12.35 -9.38
C GLU A 22 29.05 -11.96 -8.07
N LYS A 23 28.06 -11.05 -8.15
CA LYS A 23 27.33 -10.53 -6.99
C LYS A 23 25.95 -11.14 -6.79
N LEU A 24 25.47 -11.98 -7.69
CA LEU A 24 24.14 -12.59 -7.61
C LEU A 24 23.93 -13.37 -6.31
N SER A 25 24.91 -14.18 -5.92
CA SER A 25 24.85 -14.96 -4.68
C SER A 25 24.87 -14.04 -3.45
N LEU A 26 25.77 -13.05 -3.44
CA LEU A 26 25.84 -12.07 -2.34
C LEU A 26 24.54 -11.25 -2.23
N ALA A 27 23.98 -10.82 -3.37
CA ALA A 27 22.73 -10.10 -3.41
C ALA A 27 21.56 -10.96 -2.90
N ALA A 28 21.46 -12.22 -3.33
CA ALA A 28 20.44 -13.14 -2.87
C ALA A 28 20.51 -13.36 -1.35
N GLN A 29 21.71 -13.64 -0.82
CA GLN A 29 21.92 -13.86 0.60
C GLN A 29 21.60 -12.64 1.45
N GLY A 30 22.10 -11.45 1.08
CA GLY A 30 21.88 -10.24 1.84
C GLY A 30 20.43 -9.75 1.79
N LEU A 31 19.82 -9.77 0.61
CA LEU A 31 18.42 -9.37 0.44
C LEU A 31 17.47 -10.38 1.08
N ALA A 32 17.75 -11.67 1.05
CA ALA A 32 16.95 -12.68 1.75
C ALA A 32 16.89 -12.39 3.25
N LYS A 33 18.04 -12.06 3.85
CA LYS A 33 18.14 -11.72 5.27
C LYS A 33 17.41 -10.41 5.64
N ILE A 34 17.54 -9.37 4.79
CA ILE A 34 16.91 -8.06 5.05
C ILE A 34 15.41 -8.14 4.86
N LEU A 35 14.96 -8.84 3.82
CA LEU A 35 13.56 -8.91 3.40
C LEU A 35 12.81 -10.12 3.99
N GLU A 36 13.48 -10.96 4.77
CA GLU A 36 12.91 -12.19 5.34
C GLU A 36 12.32 -13.11 4.25
N LEU A 37 13.07 -13.29 3.17
CA LEU A 37 12.71 -14.12 2.03
C LEU A 37 13.62 -15.35 1.94
N ASP A 38 13.17 -16.36 1.19
CA ASP A 38 14.01 -17.54 0.93
C ASP A 38 15.15 -17.22 -0.03
N GLU A 39 16.37 -17.51 0.40
CA GLU A 39 17.60 -17.26 -0.37
C GLU A 39 17.63 -18.05 -1.68
N ALA A 40 17.20 -19.32 -1.64
CA ALA A 40 17.23 -20.19 -2.82
C ALA A 40 16.25 -19.68 -3.89
N ALA A 41 15.06 -19.26 -3.48
CA ALA A 41 14.06 -18.69 -4.37
C ALA A 41 14.53 -17.35 -4.98
N LEU A 42 15.24 -16.52 -4.22
CA LEU A 42 15.83 -15.28 -4.74
C LEU A 42 16.95 -15.55 -5.73
N LEU A 43 17.83 -16.49 -5.41
CA LEU A 43 18.93 -16.88 -6.30
C LEU A 43 18.40 -17.44 -7.62
N GLU A 44 17.35 -18.26 -7.59
CA GLU A 44 16.67 -18.75 -8.79
C GLU A 44 16.12 -17.59 -9.63
N LYS A 45 15.41 -16.63 -9.01
CA LYS A 45 14.91 -15.44 -9.71
C LYS A 45 16.04 -14.62 -10.34
N PHE A 46 17.16 -14.43 -9.64
CA PHE A 46 18.29 -13.66 -10.13
C PHE A 46 19.06 -14.39 -11.24
N SER A 47 19.02 -15.71 -11.24
CA SER A 47 19.62 -16.52 -12.31
C SER A 47 18.87 -16.41 -13.64
N GLN A 48 17.60 -16.02 -13.61
CA GLN A 48 16.77 -15.78 -14.79
C GLN A 48 17.08 -14.41 -15.44
N ARG A 49 18.28 -14.27 -16.00
CA ARG A 49 18.81 -13.01 -16.57
C ARG A 49 18.02 -12.44 -17.77
N ARG A 50 16.99 -13.11 -18.23
CA ARG A 50 16.08 -12.57 -19.27
C ARG A 50 15.06 -11.58 -18.69
N SER A 51 14.83 -11.61 -17.39
CA SER A 51 13.91 -10.68 -16.73
C SER A 51 14.60 -9.36 -16.45
N ASN A 52 14.00 -8.27 -16.93
CA ASN A 52 14.42 -6.90 -16.60
C ASN A 52 13.74 -6.38 -15.35
N ASP A 53 12.75 -7.11 -14.84
CA ASP A 53 11.93 -6.66 -13.73
C ASP A 53 11.30 -7.84 -12.99
N CYS A 54 11.77 -8.10 -11.79
CA CYS A 54 11.16 -9.06 -10.89
C CYS A 54 10.81 -8.40 -9.55
N LEU A 55 9.63 -8.67 -9.06
CA LEU A 55 9.18 -8.20 -7.77
C LEU A 55 9.91 -8.96 -6.65
N LEU A 56 10.49 -8.21 -5.71
CA LEU A 56 11.06 -8.74 -4.49
C LEU A 56 10.06 -8.66 -3.34
N ARG A 57 9.59 -7.47 -3.01
CA ARG A 57 8.61 -7.26 -1.95
C ARG A 57 7.79 -6.00 -2.19
N TYR A 58 6.48 -6.11 -1.94
CA TYR A 58 5.56 -4.97 -1.95
C TYR A 58 5.56 -4.23 -0.61
N ARG A 59 5.35 -2.92 -0.66
CA ARG A 59 4.91 -2.07 0.47
C ARG A 59 5.77 -2.22 1.73
N VAL A 60 7.07 -2.17 1.57
CA VAL A 60 8.01 -2.16 2.69
C VAL A 60 8.04 -0.77 3.34
N ASP A 61 8.33 -0.74 4.63
CA ASP A 61 8.52 0.50 5.36
C ASP A 61 9.85 1.17 4.98
N ARG A 62 9.96 2.47 5.24
CA ARG A 62 11.14 3.26 4.93
C ARG A 62 12.43 2.66 5.50
N SER A 63 12.39 2.20 6.75
CA SER A 63 13.55 1.60 7.41
C SER A 63 14.08 0.35 6.68
N MET A 64 13.18 -0.46 6.11
CA MET A 64 13.57 -1.63 5.33
C MET A 64 14.12 -1.22 3.96
N ALA A 65 13.50 -0.23 3.31
CA ALA A 65 13.98 0.31 2.04
C ALA A 65 15.37 0.93 2.16
N ASP A 66 15.62 1.70 3.24
CA ASP A 66 16.92 2.30 3.53
C ASP A 66 17.99 1.20 3.78
N ARG A 67 17.68 0.17 4.58
CA ARG A 67 18.60 -0.98 4.77
C ARG A 67 18.95 -1.70 3.47
N VAL A 68 18.00 -1.83 2.55
CA VAL A 68 18.27 -2.42 1.22
C VAL A 68 19.16 -1.49 0.41
N ARG A 69 18.94 -0.18 0.46
CA ARG A 69 19.75 0.82 -0.23
C ARG A 69 21.19 0.78 0.28
N ASP A 70 21.38 0.88 1.59
CA ASP A 70 22.69 0.86 2.23
C ASP A 70 23.46 -0.42 1.88
N PHE A 71 22.79 -1.58 1.96
CA PHE A 71 23.38 -2.86 1.59
C PHE A 71 23.83 -2.89 0.11
N CYS A 72 23.00 -2.35 -0.79
CA CYS A 72 23.34 -2.30 -2.22
C CYS A 72 24.51 -1.35 -2.50
N GLU A 73 24.57 -0.20 -1.83
CA GLU A 73 25.67 0.76 -1.94
C GLU A 73 26.98 0.20 -1.41
N GLU A 74 26.97 -0.35 -0.18
CA GLU A 74 28.16 -0.95 0.46
C GLU A 74 28.79 -2.08 -0.40
N ASN A 75 27.94 -2.89 -1.04
CA ASN A 75 28.39 -4.01 -1.85
C ASN A 75 28.45 -3.68 -3.35
N SER A 76 28.17 -2.44 -3.75
CA SER A 76 28.11 -2.01 -5.15
C SER A 76 27.24 -2.96 -6.00
N ILE A 77 26.02 -3.30 -5.50
CA ILE A 77 25.05 -4.12 -6.19
C ILE A 77 24.16 -3.19 -7.01
N THR A 78 24.14 -3.39 -8.32
CA THR A 78 23.27 -2.67 -9.25
C THR A 78 22.03 -3.49 -9.58
N GLY A 79 21.03 -2.86 -10.22
CA GLY A 79 19.82 -3.56 -10.67
C GLY A 79 18.75 -3.75 -9.57
N ILE A 80 18.89 -3.13 -8.40
CA ILE A 80 17.82 -3.06 -7.41
C ILE A 80 17.14 -1.70 -7.56
N ARG A 81 15.81 -1.73 -7.69
CA ARG A 81 14.97 -0.55 -7.82
C ARG A 81 14.07 -0.42 -6.60
N ILE A 82 14.14 0.73 -5.96
CA ILE A 82 13.36 1.09 -4.77
C ILE A 82 12.37 2.16 -5.21
N ASN A 83 11.17 1.73 -5.58
CA ASN A 83 10.15 2.64 -6.08
C ASN A 83 9.29 3.12 -4.91
N GLN A 84 9.06 4.43 -4.85
CA GLN A 84 8.10 5.00 -3.91
C GLN A 84 6.70 4.52 -4.29
N ASP A 85 5.94 4.14 -3.29
CA ASP A 85 4.59 3.61 -3.40
C ASP A 85 3.73 4.17 -2.25
N SER A 86 2.45 3.93 -2.27
CA SER A 86 1.54 4.31 -1.21
C SER A 86 0.67 3.13 -0.80
N ARG A 87 0.29 3.12 0.48
CA ARG A 87 -0.71 2.18 0.99
C ARG A 87 -1.78 2.90 1.76
N ARG A 88 -3.00 2.43 1.66
CA ARG A 88 -4.08 2.89 2.52
C ARG A 88 -3.85 2.39 3.94
N TRP A 89 -3.96 3.27 4.91
CA TRP A 89 -3.77 2.99 6.33
C TRP A 89 -4.99 3.43 7.12
N TYR A 90 -5.47 2.55 8.00
CA TYR A 90 -6.65 2.73 8.84
C TYR A 90 -6.20 2.79 10.31
N PRO A 91 -5.92 4.00 10.86
CA PRO A 91 -5.37 4.15 12.21
C PRO A 91 -6.28 3.66 13.32
N GLN A 92 -7.58 3.57 13.07
CA GLN A 92 -8.58 3.13 14.05
C GLN A 92 -8.91 1.62 13.93
N GLY A 93 -8.16 0.87 13.10
CA GLY A 93 -8.37 -0.57 12.92
C GLY A 93 -9.76 -0.90 12.40
N GLU A 94 -10.50 -1.71 13.16
CA GLU A 94 -11.84 -2.20 12.78
C GLU A 94 -12.97 -1.16 12.93
N PHE A 95 -12.69 -0.02 13.56
CA PHE A 95 -13.67 1.03 13.79
C PHE A 95 -14.25 1.55 12.47
N LEU A 96 -15.59 1.53 12.34
CA LEU A 96 -16.29 1.88 11.10
C LEU A 96 -15.91 1.04 9.88
N ALA A 97 -15.26 -0.10 10.04
CA ALA A 97 -14.74 -0.89 8.92
C ALA A 97 -15.82 -1.29 7.91
N SER A 98 -17.03 -1.63 8.36
CA SER A 98 -18.16 -1.98 7.50
C SER A 98 -18.67 -0.83 6.63
N VAL A 99 -18.45 0.41 7.05
CA VAL A 99 -18.85 1.63 6.33
C VAL A 99 -17.71 2.14 5.46
N LEU A 100 -16.50 2.23 6.02
CA LEU A 100 -15.31 2.68 5.28
C LEU A 100 -14.98 1.76 4.12
N GLY A 101 -15.04 0.45 4.36
CA GLY A 101 -14.56 -0.53 3.41
C GLY A 101 -13.04 -0.64 3.38
N PHE A 102 -12.51 -1.08 2.26
CA PHE A 102 -11.07 -1.25 2.07
C PHE A 102 -10.66 -1.12 0.60
N THR A 103 -9.37 -0.92 0.38
CA THR A 103 -8.76 -0.87 -0.95
C THR A 103 -7.98 -2.14 -1.26
N ASN A 104 -7.78 -2.42 -2.54
CA ASN A 104 -6.92 -3.52 -3.02
C ASN A 104 -5.42 -3.14 -2.96
N VAL A 105 -4.59 -4.02 -3.54
CA VAL A 105 -3.13 -3.80 -3.64
C VAL A 105 -2.75 -2.63 -4.56
N ASP A 106 -3.64 -2.19 -5.44
CA ASP A 106 -3.42 -1.06 -6.34
C ASP A 106 -4.01 0.24 -5.75
N ASN A 107 -4.44 0.22 -4.48
CA ASN A 107 -5.15 1.28 -3.76
C ASN A 107 -6.53 1.64 -4.35
N ALA A 108 -7.08 0.86 -5.25
CA ALA A 108 -8.44 1.04 -5.75
C ALA A 108 -9.46 0.54 -4.71
N GLY A 109 -10.55 1.28 -4.52
CA GLY A 109 -11.62 0.93 -3.59
C GLY A 109 -12.30 -0.38 -3.97
N VAL A 110 -12.54 -1.25 -3.00
CA VAL A 110 -13.19 -2.56 -3.20
C VAL A 110 -14.57 -2.62 -2.57
N SER A 111 -14.77 -1.91 -1.47
CA SER A 111 -16.05 -1.89 -0.74
C SER A 111 -16.24 -0.58 0.02
N GLY A 112 -17.49 -0.35 0.49
CA GLY A 112 -17.85 0.77 1.34
C GLY A 112 -17.61 2.13 0.70
N LEU A 113 -17.27 3.12 1.51
CA LEU A 113 -16.99 4.48 1.08
C LEU A 113 -15.72 4.57 0.20
N GLU A 114 -14.75 3.69 0.43
CA GLU A 114 -13.55 3.62 -0.42
C GLU A 114 -13.91 3.28 -1.87
N LEU A 115 -14.89 2.40 -2.11
CA LEU A 115 -15.37 2.08 -3.45
C LEU A 115 -16.26 3.19 -4.03
N GLU A 116 -17.20 3.68 -3.25
CA GLU A 116 -18.20 4.67 -3.73
C GLU A 116 -17.55 6.00 -4.12
N TYR A 117 -16.49 6.38 -3.42
CA TYR A 117 -15.77 7.64 -3.65
C TYR A 117 -14.34 7.42 -4.18
N ASP A 118 -14.08 6.27 -4.83
CA ASP A 118 -12.75 5.94 -5.34
C ASP A 118 -12.23 7.02 -6.30
N ASP A 119 -13.07 7.50 -7.22
CA ASP A 119 -12.72 8.56 -8.18
C ASP A 119 -12.30 9.89 -7.52
N LEU A 120 -12.84 10.19 -6.32
CA LEU A 120 -12.50 11.41 -5.57
C LEU A 120 -11.27 11.21 -4.68
N LEU A 121 -11.15 10.02 -4.09
CA LEU A 121 -10.06 9.68 -3.16
C LEU A 121 -8.77 9.33 -3.91
N THR A 122 -8.89 8.82 -5.12
CA THR A 122 -7.75 8.48 -5.97
C THR A 122 -7.23 9.74 -6.64
N GLY A 123 -5.98 10.09 -6.38
CA GLY A 123 -5.29 11.17 -7.08
C GLY A 123 -4.88 10.79 -8.49
N GLU A 124 -4.24 11.70 -9.19
CA GLU A 124 -3.66 11.42 -10.50
C GLU A 124 -2.18 11.05 -10.40
N ASN A 125 -1.82 9.94 -11.03
CA ASN A 125 -0.43 9.51 -11.06
C ASN A 125 0.44 10.48 -11.87
N GLY A 126 1.64 10.77 -11.37
CA GLY A 126 2.66 11.48 -12.12
C GLY A 126 3.21 10.62 -13.27
N VAL A 127 3.71 11.29 -14.29
CA VAL A 127 4.37 10.65 -15.44
C VAL A 127 5.80 11.14 -15.52
N VAL A 128 6.75 10.21 -15.53
CA VAL A 128 8.16 10.47 -15.73
C VAL A 128 8.61 9.80 -17.02
N LEU A 129 9.05 10.59 -17.97
CA LEU A 129 9.65 10.09 -19.20
C LEU A 129 11.14 9.88 -18.96
N THR A 130 11.62 8.70 -19.30
CA THR A 130 13.03 8.35 -19.19
C THR A 130 13.52 7.81 -20.52
N ALA A 131 14.54 8.42 -21.10
CA ALA A 131 15.16 7.88 -22.29
C ALA A 131 16.01 6.66 -21.95
N VAL A 132 15.87 5.63 -22.75
CA VAL A 132 16.68 4.41 -22.64
C VAL A 132 17.47 4.20 -23.94
N ASN A 133 18.66 3.64 -23.83
CA ASN A 133 19.44 3.26 -25.02
C ASN A 133 18.85 2.00 -25.70
N ALA A 134 19.41 1.62 -26.85
CA ALA A 134 18.96 0.45 -27.61
C ALA A 134 19.05 -0.89 -26.85
N TRP A 135 19.78 -0.95 -25.75
CA TRP A 135 19.90 -2.10 -24.86
C TRP A 135 19.00 -2.03 -23.62
N GLY A 136 18.19 -0.95 -23.48
CA GLY A 136 17.25 -0.77 -22.36
C GLY A 136 17.88 -0.17 -21.11
N TYR A 137 19.10 0.36 -21.16
CA TYR A 137 19.70 1.07 -20.03
C TYR A 137 19.24 2.53 -20.01
N THR A 138 18.86 3.01 -18.82
CA THR A 138 18.50 4.41 -18.59
C THR A 138 19.70 5.34 -18.82
N LEU A 139 19.50 6.41 -19.56
CA LEU A 139 20.50 7.45 -19.74
C LEU A 139 20.42 8.42 -18.55
N GLU A 140 21.52 8.58 -17.82
CA GLU A 140 21.59 9.34 -16.54
C GLU A 140 21.14 10.81 -16.62
N GLN A 141 21.10 11.40 -17.79
CA GLN A 141 20.76 12.82 -18.01
C GLN A 141 19.37 13.06 -18.63
N SER A 142 18.50 12.06 -18.67
CA SER A 142 17.25 12.14 -19.44
C SER A 142 15.98 11.88 -18.62
N TYR A 143 15.97 12.37 -17.37
CA TYR A 143 14.73 12.40 -16.60
C TYR A 143 13.96 13.68 -16.96
N GLU A 144 12.86 13.54 -17.63
CA GLU A 144 11.91 14.61 -17.87
C GLU A 144 10.61 14.26 -17.14
N THR A 145 10.26 15.05 -16.13
CA THR A 145 8.97 14.89 -15.44
C THR A 145 7.92 15.57 -16.27
N GLU A 146 7.09 14.78 -16.95
CA GLU A 146 6.03 15.31 -17.80
C GLU A 146 4.85 15.83 -16.97
N ARG A 147 4.53 15.13 -15.88
CA ARG A 147 3.44 15.52 -14.98
C ARG A 147 3.73 15.11 -13.54
N PHE A 148 3.53 16.04 -12.62
CA PHE A 148 3.60 15.74 -11.18
C PHE A 148 2.34 15.00 -10.73
N PRO A 149 2.46 14.09 -9.74
CA PRO A 149 1.29 13.45 -9.14
C PRO A 149 0.43 14.50 -8.42
N THR A 150 -0.88 14.34 -8.50
CA THR A 150 -1.87 15.15 -7.78
C THR A 150 -2.53 14.30 -6.71
N GLU A 151 -2.59 14.79 -5.47
CA GLU A 151 -3.27 14.09 -4.39
C GLU A 151 -4.78 14.08 -4.62
N GLY A 152 -5.44 13.01 -4.20
CA GLY A 152 -6.90 12.90 -4.21
C GLY A 152 -7.55 13.77 -3.11
N ASP A 153 -8.83 13.98 -3.26
CA ASP A 153 -9.63 14.74 -2.30
C ASP A 153 -9.88 13.97 -1.00
N GLY A 154 -10.27 14.68 0.05
CA GLY A 154 -10.62 14.11 1.34
C GLY A 154 -12.12 14.08 1.59
N LEU A 155 -12.61 13.02 2.23
CA LEU A 155 -13.99 12.92 2.69
C LEU A 155 -14.10 13.25 4.17
N ARG A 156 -15.09 14.09 4.52
CA ARG A 156 -15.48 14.37 5.91
C ARG A 156 -16.84 13.75 6.19
N LEU A 157 -16.86 12.77 7.10
CA LEU A 157 -18.08 12.10 7.51
C LEU A 157 -18.80 12.88 8.60
N THR A 158 -20.13 12.71 8.70
CA THR A 158 -20.98 13.23 9.76
C THR A 158 -20.96 12.39 11.03
N THR A 159 -20.27 11.23 10.97
CA THR A 159 -20.20 10.26 12.07
C THR A 159 -19.55 10.86 13.31
N ASP A 160 -20.19 10.69 14.46
CA ASP A 160 -19.62 11.00 15.77
C ASP A 160 -18.92 9.77 16.35
N THR A 161 -17.66 9.93 16.71
CA THR A 161 -16.81 8.84 17.19
C THR A 161 -17.36 8.18 18.45
N ASN A 162 -17.92 8.97 19.40
CA ASN A 162 -18.42 8.42 20.65
C ASN A 162 -19.71 7.62 20.42
N ILE A 163 -20.63 8.19 19.62
CA ILE A 163 -21.90 7.54 19.28
C ILE A 163 -21.63 6.24 18.53
N GLN A 164 -20.70 6.27 17.59
CA GLN A 164 -20.28 5.07 16.83
C GLN A 164 -19.74 3.99 17.74
N HIS A 165 -18.86 4.34 18.68
CA HIS A 165 -18.28 3.38 19.62
C HIS A 165 -19.35 2.76 20.55
N TYR A 166 -20.30 3.56 21.02
CA TYR A 166 -21.43 3.04 21.79
C TYR A 166 -22.30 2.09 20.98
N LEU A 167 -22.56 2.42 19.71
CA LEU A 167 -23.33 1.57 18.81
C LEU A 167 -22.65 0.23 18.56
N GLU A 168 -21.35 0.23 18.24
CA GLU A 168 -20.59 -0.99 18.00
C GLU A 168 -20.53 -1.90 19.23
N ASN A 169 -20.30 -1.33 20.40
CA ASN A 169 -20.33 -2.08 21.66
C ASN A 169 -21.71 -2.66 21.97
N ALA A 170 -22.77 -1.89 21.78
CA ALA A 170 -24.14 -2.34 22.01
C ALA A 170 -24.53 -3.49 21.07
N LEU A 171 -24.17 -3.38 19.79
CA LEU A 171 -24.39 -4.45 18.81
C LEU A 171 -23.59 -5.70 19.15
N GLY A 172 -22.29 -5.55 19.49
CA GLY A 172 -21.45 -6.65 19.91
C GLY A 172 -22.02 -7.41 21.12
N TYR A 173 -22.47 -6.67 22.13
CA TYR A 173 -23.15 -7.23 23.30
C TYR A 173 -24.45 -7.98 22.91
N ALA A 174 -25.29 -7.34 22.09
CA ALA A 174 -26.58 -7.94 21.67
C ALA A 174 -26.37 -9.23 20.86
N VAL A 175 -25.36 -9.28 19.98
CA VAL A 175 -25.01 -10.47 19.20
C VAL A 175 -24.61 -11.63 20.12
N GLN A 176 -23.79 -11.35 21.13
CA GLN A 176 -23.31 -12.35 22.08
C GLN A 176 -24.43 -12.86 23.01
N GLU A 177 -25.17 -11.93 23.62
CA GLU A 177 -26.22 -12.24 24.60
C GLU A 177 -27.40 -13.00 23.98
N HIS A 178 -27.79 -12.62 22.77
CA HIS A 178 -28.95 -13.20 22.10
C HIS A 178 -28.58 -14.27 21.04
N HIS A 179 -27.32 -14.69 20.98
CA HIS A 179 -26.82 -15.69 20.04
C HIS A 179 -27.30 -15.44 18.59
N VAL A 180 -27.17 -14.20 18.13
CA VAL A 180 -27.62 -13.82 16.79
C VAL A 180 -26.83 -14.58 15.72
N ALA A 181 -27.54 -15.42 14.94
CA ALA A 181 -26.90 -16.35 14.01
C ALA A 181 -26.46 -15.69 12.68
N ALA A 182 -26.95 -14.51 12.34
CA ALA A 182 -26.65 -13.87 11.05
C ALA A 182 -25.96 -12.52 11.24
N ARG A 183 -26.72 -11.44 11.34
CA ARG A 183 -26.18 -10.08 11.42
C ARG A 183 -27.03 -9.21 12.33
N ALA A 184 -26.40 -8.26 13.02
CA ALA A 184 -27.07 -7.17 13.69
C ALA A 184 -26.67 -5.87 12.97
N VAL A 185 -27.62 -4.98 12.74
CA VAL A 185 -27.39 -3.68 12.09
C VAL A 185 -27.94 -2.60 12.97
N GLY A 186 -27.20 -1.51 13.12
CA GLY A 186 -27.62 -0.33 13.85
C GLY A 186 -27.28 0.94 13.07
N ILE A 187 -28.23 1.90 13.09
CA ILE A 187 -28.04 3.23 12.50
C ILE A 187 -28.54 4.25 13.50
N VAL A 188 -27.75 5.28 13.75
CA VAL A 188 -28.13 6.44 14.56
C VAL A 188 -28.11 7.68 13.67
N MET A 189 -29.24 8.39 13.62
CA MET A 189 -29.41 9.56 12.76
C MET A 189 -29.93 10.74 13.57
N ASP A 190 -29.44 11.93 13.29
CA ASP A 190 -30.02 13.18 13.78
C ASP A 190 -31.31 13.47 13.01
N VAL A 191 -32.41 13.49 13.72
CA VAL A 191 -33.75 13.69 13.13
C VAL A 191 -33.96 15.10 12.57
N ASN A 192 -33.18 16.09 13.00
CA ASN A 192 -33.35 17.47 12.54
C ASN A 192 -32.56 17.73 11.24
N THR A 193 -31.41 17.10 11.08
CA THR A 193 -30.51 17.36 9.96
C THR A 193 -30.48 16.22 8.94
N GLY A 194 -30.93 15.02 9.33
CA GLY A 194 -30.81 13.81 8.53
C GLY A 194 -29.37 13.24 8.51
N ALA A 195 -28.44 13.81 9.29
CA ALA A 195 -27.06 13.35 9.33
C ALA A 195 -26.97 11.98 10.01
N VAL A 196 -26.25 11.03 9.37
CA VAL A 196 -25.93 9.75 9.99
C VAL A 196 -24.77 9.94 10.96
N LEU A 197 -25.07 9.74 12.26
CA LEU A 197 -24.09 9.91 13.35
C LEU A 197 -23.33 8.63 13.67
N ALA A 198 -23.95 7.47 13.45
CA ALA A 198 -23.31 6.17 13.59
C ALA A 198 -23.99 5.11 12.71
N MET A 199 -23.21 4.15 12.23
CA MET A 199 -23.71 3.01 11.45
C MET A 199 -22.76 1.82 11.65
N SER A 200 -23.30 0.63 11.98
CA SER A 200 -22.53 -0.59 12.14
C SER A 200 -23.34 -1.84 11.76
N THR A 201 -22.65 -2.90 11.32
CA THR A 201 -23.25 -4.19 10.95
C THR A 201 -22.51 -5.34 11.59
#